data_55099cf6cdfd6dbf2828c95a38e4bcfc
#
_entry.id   55099cf6cdfd6dbf2828c95a38e4bcfc
#
_cell.length_a   1.000
_cell.length_b   1.000
_cell.length_c   1.000
_cell.angle_alpha   90.00
_cell.angle_beta   90.00
_cell.angle_gamma   90.00
#
_symmetry.space_group_name_H-M   'P 1'
#
loop_
_entity.id
_entity.type
_entity.pdbx_description
1 polymer ?
#
loop_
_entity_poly.entity_id
_entity_poly.type
_entity_poly.pdbx_seq_one_letter_code
_entity_poly.pdbx_strand_id
1 'polypeptide(L)'
;MKISKALVFDIKRFAIHDGSGLRTTVFFKGCPLRCLWCQNPEGLNTQRQVIYFKNKCIHCRCCQQFKEQINYQNDRPYFQNHQDFDQVIKTCPSGAIQYDSQEYTLDKLMNKIKEDEVFFQHGGGVTFSGGEPFMQGEFLIEILKRC
;
A
#
# COMPACT_ATOMS: atom_id res chain seq x y z
N MET A 1 -7.87 -22.05 8.99
CA MET A 1 -7.81 -21.23 7.76
C MET A 1 -6.64 -20.26 7.90
N LYS A 2 -5.73 -20.23 6.96
CA LYS A 2 -4.61 -19.25 6.97
C LYS A 2 -5.17 -17.90 6.50
N ILE A 3 -5.54 -17.03 7.41
CA ILE A 3 -5.77 -15.61 7.12
C ILE A 3 -4.38 -15.05 6.84
N SER A 4 -4.05 -14.97 5.57
CA SER A 4 -2.64 -14.90 5.26
C SER A 4 -2.10 -13.48 5.33
N LYS A 5 -2.67 -12.53 4.64
CA LYS A 5 -2.10 -11.18 4.50
C LYS A 5 -3.13 -10.22 3.90
N ALA A 6 -3.01 -8.96 4.21
CA ALA A 6 -3.73 -7.89 3.54
C ALA A 6 -2.78 -7.01 2.72
N LEU A 7 -3.29 -6.47 1.61
CA LEU A 7 -2.62 -5.44 0.85
C LEU A 7 -3.03 -4.06 1.39
N VAL A 8 -2.04 -3.30 1.85
CA VAL A 8 -2.19 -1.94 2.36
C VAL A 8 -1.33 -1.01 1.52
N PHE A 9 -1.91 0.05 0.98
CA PHE A 9 -1.16 1.00 0.17
C PHE A 9 -0.66 2.21 0.96
N ASP A 10 -1.34 2.56 2.08
CA ASP A 10 -0.88 3.63 2.97
C ASP A 10 -1.31 3.37 4.41
N ILE A 11 -0.54 3.91 5.36
CA ILE A 11 -0.89 4.01 6.78
C ILE A 11 -0.63 5.45 7.21
N LYS A 12 -1.71 6.23 7.33
CA LYS A 12 -1.64 7.63 7.72
C LYS A 12 -1.80 7.75 9.22
N ARG A 13 -0.74 8.22 9.86
CA ARG A 13 -0.73 8.49 11.30
C ARG A 13 -1.24 9.91 11.58
N PHE A 14 -1.78 10.12 12.75
CA PHE A 14 -2.27 11.43 13.24
C PHE A 14 -3.34 12.05 12.34
N ALA A 15 -4.21 11.23 11.77
CA ALA A 15 -5.35 11.71 10.99
C ALA A 15 -6.40 12.34 11.92
N ILE A 16 -6.87 13.54 11.58
CA ILE A 16 -7.83 14.31 12.37
C ILE A 16 -9.20 14.43 11.69
N HIS A 17 -9.32 13.93 10.45
CA HIS A 17 -10.54 14.00 9.66
C HIS A 17 -11.21 12.65 9.42
N ASP A 18 -10.61 11.55 9.92
CA ASP A 18 -11.05 10.20 9.65
C ASP A 18 -11.86 9.58 10.82
N GLY A 19 -12.44 10.43 11.66
CA GLY A 19 -13.24 10.10 12.85
C GLY A 19 -12.87 10.98 14.05
N SER A 20 -13.40 10.65 15.22
CA SER A 20 -13.13 11.39 16.45
C SER A 20 -11.69 11.17 16.95
N GLY A 21 -11.09 12.22 17.53
CA GLY A 21 -9.76 12.20 18.10
C GLY A 21 -8.64 12.02 17.07
N LEU A 22 -7.43 11.72 17.55
CA LEU A 22 -6.30 11.38 16.70
C LEU A 22 -6.40 9.91 16.27
N ARG A 23 -6.26 9.66 14.98
CA ARG A 23 -6.45 8.32 14.42
C ARG A 23 -5.26 7.86 13.58
N THR A 24 -5.09 6.56 13.55
CA THR A 24 -4.26 5.89 12.55
C THR A 24 -5.19 5.31 11.50
N THR A 25 -5.10 5.82 10.25
CA THR A 25 -5.92 5.35 9.14
C THR A 25 -5.12 4.38 8.29
N VAL A 26 -5.63 3.15 8.17
CA VAL A 26 -5.06 2.09 7.34
C VAL A 26 -5.83 2.02 6.03
N PHE A 27 -5.13 2.20 4.91
CA PHE A 27 -5.71 2.21 3.58
C PHE A 27 -5.50 0.88 2.86
N PHE A 28 -6.56 0.08 2.80
CA PHE A 28 -6.56 -1.21 2.11
C PHE A 28 -6.66 -1.06 0.59
N LYS A 29 -6.05 -1.99 -0.13
CA LYS A 29 -6.11 -2.09 -1.58
C LYS A 29 -7.25 -3.01 -2.02
N GLY A 30 -7.84 -2.67 -3.18
CA GLY A 30 -9.00 -3.35 -3.76
C GLY A 30 -10.30 -2.59 -3.51
N CYS A 31 -10.99 -2.24 -4.62
CA CYS A 31 -12.30 -1.58 -4.55
C CYS A 31 -13.14 -1.98 -5.78
N PRO A 32 -14.37 -2.46 -5.61
CA PRO A 32 -15.26 -2.79 -6.71
C PRO A 32 -15.97 -1.53 -7.27
N LEU A 33 -15.94 -0.43 -6.51
CA LEU A 33 -16.60 0.82 -6.87
C LEU A 33 -15.78 1.62 -7.88
N ARG A 34 -16.46 2.53 -8.58
CA ARG A 34 -15.87 3.45 -9.56
C ARG A 34 -16.45 4.86 -9.35
N CYS A 35 -16.31 5.37 -8.13
CA CYS A 35 -16.83 6.67 -7.75
C CYS A 35 -16.15 7.78 -8.56
N LEU A 36 -16.94 8.71 -9.11
CA LEU A 36 -16.40 9.83 -9.90
C LEU A 36 -15.52 10.77 -9.04
N TRP A 37 -15.76 10.79 -7.73
CA TRP A 37 -15.02 11.58 -6.74
C TRP A 37 -13.99 10.78 -5.95
N CYS A 38 -13.52 9.65 -6.47
CA CYS A 38 -12.57 8.80 -5.76
C CYS A 38 -11.28 9.57 -5.42
N GLN A 39 -10.95 9.65 -4.14
CA GLN A 39 -9.75 10.32 -3.65
C GLN A 39 -8.53 9.38 -3.59
N ASN A 40 -8.75 8.07 -3.66
CA ASN A 40 -7.69 7.06 -3.55
C ASN A 40 -7.72 6.08 -4.76
N PRO A 41 -7.48 6.57 -5.99
CA PRO A 41 -7.54 5.73 -7.18
C PRO A 41 -6.49 4.60 -7.17
N GLU A 42 -5.38 4.77 -6.44
CA GLU A 42 -4.37 3.75 -6.19
C GLU A 42 -4.90 2.55 -5.42
N GLY A 43 -5.97 2.74 -4.65
CA GLY A 43 -6.66 1.67 -3.91
C GLY A 43 -7.58 0.80 -4.77
N LEU A 44 -7.84 1.15 -6.03
CA LEU A 44 -8.85 0.47 -6.85
C LEU A 44 -8.46 -0.97 -7.25
N ASN A 45 -7.17 -1.18 -7.59
CA ASN A 45 -6.71 -2.49 -8.03
C ASN A 45 -6.59 -3.45 -6.84
N THR A 46 -6.99 -4.71 -7.05
CA THR A 46 -6.87 -5.77 -6.03
C THR A 46 -5.46 -6.36 -5.94
N GLN A 47 -4.62 -6.07 -6.92
CA GLN A 47 -3.22 -6.53 -6.98
C GLN A 47 -2.28 -5.36 -6.77
N ARG A 48 -1.12 -5.62 -6.17
CA ARG A 48 -0.05 -4.63 -6.08
C ARG A 48 0.48 -4.31 -7.47
N GLN A 49 0.76 -3.03 -7.71
CA GLN A 49 1.28 -2.53 -8.96
C GLN A 49 2.65 -1.90 -8.75
N VAL A 50 3.47 -1.93 -9.78
CA VAL A 50 4.76 -1.25 -9.75
C VAL A 50 4.57 0.20 -10.16
N ILE A 51 5.15 1.10 -9.38
CA ILE A 51 5.19 2.54 -9.65
C ILE A 51 6.62 3.02 -9.83
N TYR A 52 6.77 4.06 -10.64
CA TYR A 52 8.04 4.70 -10.92
C TYR A 52 8.01 6.17 -10.50
N PHE A 53 8.91 6.51 -9.58
CA PHE A 53 9.12 7.87 -9.12
C PHE A 53 10.26 8.54 -9.90
N LYS A 54 9.91 9.34 -10.91
CA LYS A 54 10.87 10.03 -11.76
C LYS A 54 11.85 10.90 -10.95
N ASN A 55 11.35 11.58 -9.92
CA ASN A 55 12.14 12.45 -9.05
C ASN A 55 13.15 11.73 -8.15
N LYS A 56 12.97 10.42 -7.94
CA LYS A 56 13.92 9.57 -7.20
C LYS A 56 14.94 8.90 -8.12
N CYS A 57 14.70 8.88 -9.43
CA CYS A 57 15.57 8.17 -10.37
C CYS A 57 16.89 8.91 -10.58
N ILE A 58 17.99 8.23 -10.28
CA ILE A 58 19.36 8.73 -10.48
C ILE A 58 19.96 8.32 -11.83
N HIS A 59 19.15 7.77 -12.73
CA HIS A 59 19.55 7.33 -14.08
C HIS A 59 20.72 6.33 -14.11
N CYS A 60 20.89 5.52 -13.06
CA CYS A 60 21.96 4.52 -12.97
C CYS A 60 21.82 3.36 -13.97
N ARG A 61 20.64 3.17 -14.55
CA ARG A 61 20.30 2.14 -15.53
C ARG A 61 20.44 0.68 -15.04
N CYS A 62 20.61 0.44 -13.74
CA CYS A 62 20.71 -0.91 -13.17
C CYS A 62 19.49 -1.78 -13.52
N CYS A 63 18.32 -1.17 -13.68
CA CYS A 63 17.08 -1.87 -14.05
C CYS A 63 17.00 -2.29 -15.53
N GLN A 64 17.91 -1.83 -16.41
CA GLN A 64 17.90 -2.20 -17.83
C GLN A 64 18.24 -3.66 -18.10
N GLN A 65 18.81 -4.38 -17.13
CA GLN A 65 19.06 -5.83 -17.25
C GLN A 65 17.77 -6.66 -17.29
N PHE A 66 16.64 -6.11 -16.83
CA PHE A 66 15.34 -6.80 -16.75
C PHE A 66 14.46 -6.51 -17.98
N LYS A 67 14.96 -6.84 -19.18
CA LYS A 67 14.31 -6.52 -20.48
C LYS A 67 12.94 -7.17 -20.68
N GLU A 68 12.68 -8.28 -20.00
CA GLU A 68 11.39 -8.98 -20.07
C GLU A 68 10.31 -8.27 -19.23
N GLN A 69 10.71 -7.51 -18.23
CA GLN A 69 9.82 -6.84 -17.28
C GLN A 69 9.73 -5.34 -17.52
N ILE A 70 10.77 -4.74 -18.11
CA ILE A 70 10.88 -3.29 -18.30
C ILE A 70 11.32 -2.97 -19.73
N ASN A 71 10.50 -2.17 -20.40
CA ASN A 71 10.89 -1.46 -21.62
C ASN A 71 11.19 0.01 -21.32
N TYR A 72 11.98 0.65 -22.18
CA TYR A 72 12.31 2.06 -22.05
C TYR A 72 11.79 2.84 -23.26
N GLN A 73 11.09 3.95 -22.98
CA GLN A 73 10.74 4.95 -23.99
C GLN A 73 11.13 6.33 -23.45
N ASN A 74 11.94 7.06 -24.21
CA ASN A 74 12.42 8.40 -23.82
C ASN A 74 13.01 8.44 -22.40
N ASP A 75 13.90 7.50 -22.08
CA ASP A 75 14.54 7.32 -20.76
C ASP A 75 13.55 7.03 -19.58
N ARG A 76 12.31 6.69 -19.87
CA ARG A 76 11.35 6.26 -18.86
C ARG A 76 11.16 4.74 -18.91
N PRO A 77 11.17 4.05 -17.76
CA PRO A 77 10.81 2.66 -17.70
C PRO A 77 9.29 2.49 -17.86
N TYR A 78 8.90 1.53 -18.69
CA TYR A 78 7.54 1.03 -18.82
C TYR A 78 7.51 -0.41 -18.36
N PHE A 79 6.65 -0.71 -17.40
CA PHE A 79 6.53 -2.04 -16.84
C PHE A 79 5.60 -2.88 -17.71
N GLN A 80 6.10 -4.04 -18.12
CA GLN A 80 5.30 -5.01 -18.84
C GLN A 80 4.35 -5.71 -17.87
N ASN A 81 3.32 -6.38 -18.39
CA ASN A 81 2.40 -7.14 -17.58
C ASN A 81 3.11 -8.41 -17.02
N HIS A 82 3.81 -8.26 -15.94
CA HIS A 82 4.56 -9.30 -15.25
C HIS A 82 4.07 -9.41 -13.80
N GLN A 83 4.09 -10.63 -13.23
CA GLN A 83 3.53 -10.85 -11.89
C GLN A 83 4.51 -10.52 -10.77
N ASP A 84 5.82 -10.55 -11.03
CA ASP A 84 6.84 -10.35 -10.02
C ASP A 84 7.91 -9.34 -10.47
N PHE A 85 8.07 -8.29 -9.67
CA PHE A 85 9.08 -7.25 -9.85
C PHE A 85 10.05 -7.15 -8.68
N ASP A 86 10.08 -8.14 -7.79
CA ASP A 86 10.89 -8.10 -6.57
C ASP A 86 12.37 -7.86 -6.87
N GLN A 87 12.92 -8.53 -7.88
CA GLN A 87 14.32 -8.36 -8.27
C GLN A 87 14.59 -6.97 -8.86
N VAL A 88 13.68 -6.48 -9.70
CA VAL A 88 13.76 -5.13 -10.29
C VAL A 88 13.79 -4.07 -9.18
N ILE A 89 12.89 -4.19 -8.22
CA ILE A 89 12.77 -3.26 -7.09
C ILE A 89 14.02 -3.29 -6.21
N LYS A 90 14.51 -4.49 -5.87
CA LYS A 90 15.73 -4.67 -5.08
C LYS A 90 16.97 -4.10 -5.78
N THR A 91 17.01 -4.14 -7.11
CA THR A 91 18.13 -3.64 -7.91
C THR A 91 18.14 -2.11 -8.03
N CYS A 92 17.02 -1.45 -7.72
CA CYS A 92 16.92 0.01 -7.80
C CYS A 92 17.52 0.69 -6.55
N PRO A 93 18.74 1.26 -6.60
CA PRO A 93 19.43 1.76 -5.41
C PRO A 93 18.79 3.02 -4.84
N SER A 94 18.07 3.79 -5.67
CA SER A 94 17.39 5.02 -5.25
C SER A 94 15.95 4.82 -4.79
N GLY A 95 15.43 3.57 -4.88
CA GLY A 95 14.03 3.29 -4.60
C GLY A 95 13.05 4.00 -5.54
N ALA A 96 13.50 4.35 -6.77
CA ALA A 96 12.62 4.96 -7.76
C ALA A 96 11.57 3.98 -8.31
N ILE A 97 11.81 2.69 -8.22
CA ILE A 97 10.89 1.62 -8.61
C ILE A 97 10.43 0.93 -7.32
N GLN A 98 9.13 0.91 -7.06
CA GLN A 98 8.54 0.34 -5.86
C GLN A 98 7.18 -0.29 -6.19
N TYR A 99 6.70 -1.14 -5.30
CA TYR A 99 5.26 -1.45 -5.30
C TYR A 99 4.46 -0.30 -4.69
N ASP A 100 3.24 -0.14 -5.16
CA ASP A 100 2.27 0.84 -4.64
C ASP A 100 1.62 0.41 -3.31
N SER A 101 1.87 -0.81 -2.88
CA SER A 101 1.29 -1.39 -1.67
C SER A 101 2.21 -2.43 -1.06
N GLN A 102 2.00 -2.72 0.23
CA GLN A 102 2.74 -3.72 0.99
C GLN A 102 1.78 -4.78 1.53
N GLU A 103 2.30 -6.01 1.66
CA GLU A 103 1.62 -7.08 2.36
C GLU A 103 1.85 -6.99 3.86
N TYR A 104 0.75 -7.02 4.61
CA TYR A 104 0.76 -7.05 6.07
C TYR A 104 0.13 -8.33 6.59
N THR A 105 0.84 -9.03 7.48
CA THR A 105 0.22 -10.02 8.36
C THR A 105 -0.53 -9.30 9.48
N LEU A 106 -1.44 -10.00 10.16
CA LEU A 106 -2.18 -9.44 11.30
C LEU A 106 -1.22 -8.87 12.36
N ASP A 107 -0.18 -9.63 12.72
CA ASP A 107 0.77 -9.20 13.75
C ASP A 107 1.59 -7.97 13.31
N LYS A 108 2.04 -7.95 12.05
CA LYS A 108 2.79 -6.81 11.51
C LYS A 108 1.94 -5.54 11.50
N LEU A 109 0.65 -5.65 11.12
CA LEU A 109 -0.24 -4.50 11.09
C LEU A 109 -0.60 -4.04 12.50
N MET A 110 -0.90 -4.97 13.42
CA MET A 110 -1.14 -4.63 14.83
C MET A 110 0.04 -3.93 15.50
N ASN A 111 1.27 -4.42 15.26
CA ASN A 111 2.46 -3.76 15.78
C ASN A 111 2.57 -2.32 15.27
N LYS A 112 2.22 -2.10 13.99
CA LYS A 112 2.22 -0.76 13.39
C LYS A 112 1.17 0.15 14.00
N ILE A 113 -0.02 -0.36 14.27
CA ILE A 113 -1.12 0.35 14.94
C ILE A 113 -0.74 0.71 16.39
N LYS A 114 -0.14 -0.23 17.10
CA LYS A 114 0.27 -0.02 18.51
C LYS A 114 1.35 1.05 18.71
N GLU A 115 2.11 1.41 17.68
CA GLU A 115 3.04 2.54 17.76
C GLU A 115 2.32 3.85 18.13
N ASP A 116 1.02 3.94 17.85
CA ASP A 116 0.19 5.13 18.08
C ASP A 116 -0.79 4.99 19.26
N GLU A 117 -0.76 3.88 20.00
CA GLU A 117 -1.73 3.56 21.05
C GLU A 117 -1.86 4.67 22.11
N VAL A 118 -0.76 5.34 22.44
CA VAL A 118 -0.75 6.45 23.39
C VAL A 118 -1.67 7.61 22.97
N PHE A 119 -1.88 7.81 21.67
CA PHE A 119 -2.72 8.87 21.12
C PHE A 119 -4.22 8.50 21.06
N PHE A 120 -4.55 7.23 21.28
CA PHE A 120 -5.95 6.75 21.25
C PHE A 120 -6.70 7.01 22.56
N GLN A 121 -5.97 7.27 23.65
CA GLN A 121 -6.53 7.43 25.00
C GLN A 121 -7.54 8.57 25.15
N HIS A 122 -7.53 9.54 24.24
CA HIS A 122 -8.41 10.72 24.28
C HIS A 122 -9.49 10.69 23.17
N GLY A 123 -10.09 9.53 22.95
CA GLY A 123 -11.16 9.35 21.96
C GLY A 123 -10.67 9.14 20.52
N GLY A 124 -9.38 8.89 20.36
CA GLY A 124 -8.80 8.48 19.08
C GLY A 124 -9.00 6.98 18.78
N GLY A 125 -8.27 6.45 17.81
CA GLY A 125 -8.33 5.04 17.47
C GLY A 125 -7.86 4.74 16.06
N VAL A 126 -8.33 3.64 15.49
CA VAL A 126 -7.98 3.19 14.15
C VAL A 126 -9.15 3.35 13.20
N THR A 127 -8.86 3.77 11.97
CA THR A 127 -9.84 3.79 10.87
C THR A 127 -9.31 2.91 9.75
N PHE A 128 -10.16 2.00 9.27
CA PHE A 128 -9.88 1.19 8.09
C PHE A 128 -10.61 1.78 6.89
N SER A 129 -9.86 2.13 5.85
CA SER A 129 -10.33 2.85 4.66
C SER A 129 -9.53 2.42 3.44
N GLY A 130 -9.39 3.29 2.43
CA GLY A 130 -8.57 3.09 1.23
C GLY A 130 -9.42 2.83 0.01
N GLY A 131 -9.34 1.62 -0.54
CA GLY A 131 -10.32 1.06 -1.47
C GLY A 131 -11.61 0.74 -0.72
N GLU A 132 -12.08 -0.50 -0.81
CA GLU A 132 -13.19 -0.99 0.01
C GLU A 132 -12.64 -2.03 1.00
N PRO A 133 -12.57 -1.72 2.31
CA PRO A 133 -11.97 -2.63 3.30
C PRO A 133 -12.63 -4.01 3.33
N PHE A 134 -13.93 -4.12 3.04
CA PHE A 134 -14.65 -5.39 2.96
C PHE A 134 -14.19 -6.30 1.81
N MET A 135 -13.45 -5.79 0.83
CA MET A 135 -12.79 -6.63 -0.17
C MET A 135 -11.74 -7.58 0.45
N GLN A 136 -11.25 -7.24 1.63
CA GLN A 136 -10.34 -8.06 2.44
C GLN A 136 -11.01 -8.46 3.76
N GLY A 137 -12.31 -8.80 3.69
CA GLY A 137 -13.22 -8.93 4.83
C GLY A 137 -12.76 -9.90 5.92
N GLU A 138 -12.20 -11.07 5.58
CA GLU A 138 -11.67 -12.01 6.58
C GLU A 138 -10.54 -11.37 7.39
N PHE A 139 -9.61 -10.71 6.73
CA PHE A 139 -8.52 -10.01 7.41
C PHE A 139 -9.05 -8.84 8.24
N LEU A 140 -10.00 -8.06 7.69
CA LEU A 140 -10.63 -6.94 8.38
C LEU A 140 -11.30 -7.38 9.67
N ILE A 141 -12.07 -8.47 9.65
CA ILE A 141 -12.74 -9.02 10.84
C ILE A 141 -11.71 -9.39 11.92
N GLU A 142 -10.64 -10.06 11.54
CA GLU A 142 -9.63 -10.50 12.50
C GLU A 142 -8.80 -9.33 13.08
N ILE A 143 -8.49 -8.32 12.28
CA ILE A 143 -7.78 -7.14 12.80
C ILE A 143 -8.67 -6.32 13.73
N LEU A 144 -9.95 -6.16 13.41
CA LEU A 144 -10.93 -5.47 14.26
C LEU A 144 -11.11 -6.14 15.64
N LYS A 145 -11.05 -7.48 15.70
CA LYS A 145 -11.10 -8.21 16.97
C LYS A 145 -9.89 -7.97 17.87
N ARG A 146 -8.78 -7.48 17.30
CA ARG A 146 -7.52 -7.23 18.01
C ARG A 146 -7.34 -5.77 18.42
N CYS A 147 -8.11 -4.85 17.82
CA CYS A 147 -8.19 -3.44 18.21
C CYS A 147 -9.11 -3.24 19.40
#